data_584bbebbe96fb730297595eeffc4c219
#
_entry.id   584bbebbe96fb730297595eeffc4c219
#
_cell.length_a   1.000
_cell.length_b   1.000
_cell.length_c   1.000
_cell.angle_alpha   90.00
_cell.angle_beta   90.00
_cell.angle_gamma   90.00
#
_symmetry.space_group_name_H-M   'P 1'
#
loop_
_entity.id
_entity.type
_entity.pdbx_description
1 polymer ?
#
loop_
_entity_poly.entity_id
_entity_poly.type
_entity_poly.pdbx_seq_one_letter_code
_entity_poly.pdbx_strand_id
1 'polypeptide(L)'
;QRQMCIRDRTTEVFEIYSDLDILRRCGVAYANICEELMPTEKRQSIQEIYPTGWKNKQYDIVDQGSLYNRCHLIGFQLTGENANERNLITGTRYMNVDGMLPFEDEVADYVKETDNHVMYRVTPIYSGDDLVASGVQMEAKSVEDDGAGVTFNVYVYNVQPYIVINYE
;
A
#
# COMPACT_ATOMS: atom_id res chain seq x y z
N GLN A 1 19.13 -0.54 1.77
CA GLN A 1 18.38 -0.91 0.56
C GLN A 1 18.48 -2.42 0.36
N ARG A 2 17.45 -3.17 0.73
CA ARG A 2 17.35 -4.56 0.26
C ARG A 2 16.83 -4.49 -1.18
N GLN A 3 17.72 -4.59 -2.15
CA GLN A 3 17.33 -5.01 -3.49
C GLN A 3 16.52 -6.30 -3.38
N MET A 4 15.40 -6.38 -4.10
CA MET A 4 14.70 -7.64 -4.27
C MET A 4 15.69 -8.66 -4.84
N CYS A 5 16.10 -9.61 -4.02
CA CYS A 5 17.13 -10.59 -4.37
C CYS A 5 16.62 -11.61 -5.40
N ILE A 6 17.55 -12.23 -6.15
CA ILE A 6 17.26 -13.34 -7.10
C ILE A 6 16.47 -14.50 -6.45
N ARG A 7 16.51 -14.64 -5.12
CA ARG A 7 15.68 -15.57 -4.34
C ARG A 7 14.18 -15.25 -4.33
N ASP A 8 13.80 -14.05 -4.76
CA ASP A 8 12.41 -13.59 -4.80
C ASP A 8 11.71 -13.96 -6.13
N ARG A 9 12.32 -14.80 -6.96
CA ARG A 9 11.72 -15.33 -8.18
C ARG A 9 10.93 -16.59 -7.86
N THR A 10 9.73 -16.42 -7.35
CA THR A 10 8.83 -17.53 -7.06
C THR A 10 7.44 -17.26 -7.62
N THR A 11 6.77 -18.34 -8.06
CA THR A 11 5.34 -18.34 -8.38
C THR A 11 4.52 -18.86 -7.20
N GLU A 12 5.14 -19.05 -6.04
CA GLU A 12 4.44 -19.41 -4.81
C GLU A 12 3.51 -18.27 -4.38
N VAL A 13 2.26 -18.63 -4.11
CA VAL A 13 1.23 -17.69 -3.66
C VAL A 13 1.43 -17.39 -2.19
N PHE A 14 1.65 -16.13 -1.86
CA PHE A 14 1.73 -15.67 -0.47
C PHE A 14 1.35 -14.20 -0.33
N GLU A 15 0.89 -13.84 0.85
CA GLU A 15 0.76 -12.47 1.34
C GLU A 15 1.16 -12.43 2.81
N ILE A 16 1.96 -11.43 3.17
CA ILE A 16 2.53 -11.28 4.52
C ILE A 16 2.36 -9.84 4.96
N TYR A 17 1.79 -9.66 6.14
CA TYR A 17 1.66 -8.38 6.82
C TYR A 17 2.44 -8.46 8.13
N SER A 18 3.46 -7.60 8.28
CA SER A 18 4.28 -7.58 9.50
C SER A 18 3.45 -7.29 10.74
N ASP A 19 3.87 -7.84 11.86
CA ASP A 19 3.29 -7.46 13.15
C ASP A 19 3.44 -5.95 13.38
N LEU A 20 2.46 -5.37 14.06
CA LEU A 20 2.55 -3.97 14.49
C LEU A 20 3.74 -3.80 15.44
N ASP A 21 4.45 -2.68 15.31
CA ASP A 21 5.56 -2.37 16.20
C ASP A 21 5.10 -1.98 17.62
N ILE A 22 6.05 -1.62 18.48
CA ILE A 22 5.75 -1.22 19.87
C ILE A 22 4.84 0.01 19.97
N LEU A 23 4.84 0.87 18.96
CA LEU A 23 3.96 2.02 18.83
C LEU A 23 2.65 1.69 18.11
N ARG A 24 2.41 0.42 17.83
CA ARG A 24 1.24 -0.08 17.10
C ARG A 24 1.20 0.35 15.63
N ARG A 25 2.33 0.76 15.06
CA ARG A 25 2.45 1.17 13.64
C ARG A 25 2.61 -0.04 12.74
N CYS A 26 2.09 0.08 11.50
CA CYS A 26 2.30 -0.93 10.47
C CYS A 26 3.77 -1.04 10.06
N GLY A 27 4.20 -2.27 9.79
CA GLY A 27 5.48 -2.56 9.12
C GLY A 27 5.28 -2.89 7.64
N VAL A 28 6.18 -3.69 7.08
CA VAL A 28 6.17 -4.09 5.67
C VAL A 28 4.96 -4.96 5.36
N ALA A 29 4.30 -4.67 4.24
CA ALA A 29 3.36 -5.57 3.58
C ALA A 29 4.01 -6.12 2.30
N TYR A 30 3.96 -7.42 2.10
CA TYR A 30 4.66 -8.10 1.02
C TYR A 30 3.84 -9.27 0.48
N ALA A 31 3.65 -9.32 -0.83
CA ALA A 31 2.86 -10.37 -1.47
C ALA A 31 3.38 -10.69 -2.86
N ASN A 32 3.11 -11.91 -3.30
CA ASN A 32 3.26 -12.30 -4.70
C ASN A 32 1.89 -12.15 -5.38
N ILE A 33 1.66 -11.01 -5.99
CA ILE A 33 0.35 -10.67 -6.57
C ILE A 33 0.09 -11.57 -7.78
N CYS A 34 -1.07 -12.23 -7.77
CA CYS A 34 -1.54 -13.09 -8.83
C CYS A 34 -3.08 -13.10 -8.84
N GLU A 35 -3.68 -13.64 -9.89
CA GLU A 35 -5.14 -13.69 -10.02
C GLU A 35 -5.80 -14.40 -8.84
N GLU A 36 -5.16 -15.45 -8.29
CA GLU A 36 -5.67 -16.22 -7.16
C GLU A 36 -5.87 -15.38 -5.88
N LEU A 37 -5.02 -14.35 -5.65
CA LEU A 37 -5.13 -13.45 -4.51
C LEU A 37 -6.15 -12.33 -4.72
N MET A 38 -6.52 -12.04 -5.97
CA MET A 38 -7.41 -10.92 -6.27
C MET A 38 -8.82 -11.16 -5.70
N PRO A 39 -9.54 -10.08 -5.33
CA PRO A 39 -10.82 -10.22 -4.66
C PRO A 39 -11.87 -10.88 -5.56
N THR A 40 -12.58 -11.85 -5.01
CA THR A 40 -13.77 -12.48 -5.61
C THR A 40 -15.07 -11.93 -5.01
N GLU A 41 -14.96 -11.19 -3.90
CA GLU A 41 -16.08 -10.61 -3.17
C GLU A 41 -16.01 -9.07 -3.19
N LYS A 42 -17.14 -8.45 -2.88
CA LYS A 42 -17.20 -6.99 -2.78
C LYS A 42 -16.46 -6.48 -1.54
N ARG A 43 -15.82 -5.32 -1.69
CA ARG A 43 -15.21 -4.59 -0.59
C ARG A 43 -16.23 -4.36 0.54
N GLN A 44 -15.80 -4.62 1.77
CA GLN A 44 -16.57 -4.37 2.98
C GLN A 44 -16.10 -3.09 3.68
N SER A 45 -16.86 -2.65 4.69
CA SER A 45 -16.49 -1.49 5.50
C SER A 45 -15.21 -1.74 6.29
N ILE A 46 -14.33 -0.73 6.34
CA ILE A 46 -13.12 -0.71 7.16
C ILE A 46 -13.15 0.42 8.19
N GLN A 47 -14.32 1.00 8.43
CA GLN A 47 -14.49 2.18 9.29
C GLN A 47 -14.16 1.93 10.75
N GLU A 48 -14.19 0.69 11.20
CA GLU A 48 -13.85 0.30 12.58
C GLU A 48 -12.34 0.23 12.84
N ILE A 49 -11.51 0.26 11.80
CA ILE A 49 -10.05 0.28 11.95
C ILE A 49 -9.58 1.74 12.10
N TYR A 50 -8.81 1.98 13.13
CA TYR A 50 -8.18 3.28 13.40
C TYR A 50 -6.65 3.13 13.33
N PRO A 51 -6.03 3.45 12.19
CA PRO A 51 -4.58 3.44 12.08
C PRO A 51 -3.94 4.43 13.04
N THR A 52 -2.65 4.24 13.35
CA THR A 52 -1.93 5.18 14.21
C THR A 52 -1.99 6.61 13.66
N GLY A 53 -2.11 7.58 14.57
CA GLY A 53 -2.19 8.99 14.20
C GLY A 53 -3.48 9.42 13.50
N TRP A 54 -4.54 8.59 13.57
CA TRP A 54 -5.82 8.91 12.93
C TRP A 54 -6.50 10.11 13.61
N LYS A 55 -6.40 11.26 12.94
CA LYS A 55 -7.03 12.53 13.36
C LYS A 55 -7.63 13.19 12.11
N ASN A 56 -8.68 12.58 11.56
CA ASN A 56 -9.25 13.04 10.29
C ASN A 56 -9.87 14.44 10.40
N LYS A 57 -9.73 15.22 9.35
CA LYS A 57 -10.28 16.56 9.19
C LYS A 57 -10.93 16.70 7.83
N GLN A 58 -11.91 17.60 7.74
CA GLN A 58 -12.60 17.91 6.50
C GLN A 58 -12.08 19.23 5.92
N TYR A 59 -11.85 19.24 4.61
CA TYR A 59 -11.40 20.41 3.87
C TYR A 59 -12.08 20.47 2.50
N ASP A 60 -12.63 21.61 2.13
CA ASP A 60 -13.30 21.81 0.84
C ASP A 60 -12.35 21.64 -0.36
N ILE A 61 -11.05 21.87 -0.15
CA ILE A 61 -10.02 21.75 -1.19
C ILE A 61 -9.52 20.30 -1.41
N VAL A 62 -9.95 19.37 -0.57
CA VAL A 62 -9.60 17.95 -0.70
C VAL A 62 -10.69 17.22 -1.47
N ASP A 63 -10.30 16.42 -2.45
CA ASP A 63 -11.22 15.56 -3.16
C ASP A 63 -12.02 14.68 -2.17
N GLN A 64 -13.35 14.68 -2.28
CA GLN A 64 -14.28 14.06 -1.34
C GLN A 64 -14.24 14.60 0.10
N GLY A 65 -13.54 15.68 0.35
CA GLY A 65 -13.56 16.43 1.60
C GLY A 65 -12.68 15.89 2.73
N SER A 66 -12.41 14.61 2.79
CA SER A 66 -11.65 13.97 3.88
C SER A 66 -10.15 14.02 3.64
N LEU A 67 -9.39 14.65 4.57
CA LEU A 67 -7.94 14.72 4.50
C LEU A 67 -7.31 13.32 4.47
N TYR A 68 -7.72 12.45 5.39
CA TYR A 68 -7.17 11.12 5.53
C TYR A 68 -8.11 10.03 5.01
N ASN A 69 -7.50 9.03 4.40
CA ASN A 69 -8.09 7.73 4.13
C ASN A 69 -7.48 6.68 5.05
N ARG A 70 -8.21 5.64 5.35
CA ARG A 70 -7.66 4.38 5.82
C ARG A 70 -6.98 3.73 4.62
N CYS A 71 -5.70 4.05 4.48
CA CYS A 71 -4.93 3.73 3.28
C CYS A 71 -4.37 2.32 3.37
N HIS A 72 -4.75 1.45 2.45
CA HIS A 72 -4.14 0.13 2.33
C HIS A 72 -2.68 0.27 1.87
N LEU A 73 -1.78 -0.50 2.49
CA LEU A 73 -0.41 -0.69 1.98
C LEU A 73 -0.45 -1.52 0.70
N ILE A 74 -1.10 -2.67 0.73
CA ILE A 74 -1.46 -3.43 -0.47
C ILE A 74 -2.95 -3.25 -0.71
N GLY A 75 -3.31 -2.68 -1.86
CA GLY A 75 -4.68 -2.34 -2.21
C GLY A 75 -5.60 -3.55 -2.27
N PHE A 76 -6.87 -3.35 -1.94
CA PHE A 76 -7.90 -4.39 -1.98
C PHE A 76 -7.98 -5.09 -3.34
N GLN A 77 -7.80 -4.37 -4.44
CA GLN A 77 -7.83 -4.94 -5.79
C GLN A 77 -6.74 -5.97 -6.06
N LEU A 78 -5.67 -6.01 -5.25
CA LEU A 78 -4.53 -6.89 -5.46
C LEU A 78 -4.61 -8.20 -4.65
N THR A 79 -5.09 -8.13 -3.41
CA THR A 79 -5.12 -9.29 -2.51
C THR A 79 -6.48 -9.56 -1.87
N GLY A 80 -7.47 -8.71 -2.08
CA GLY A 80 -8.77 -8.84 -1.43
C GLY A 80 -8.73 -8.63 0.10
N GLU A 81 -7.58 -8.25 0.66
CA GLU A 81 -7.43 -7.99 2.09
C GLU A 81 -8.16 -6.71 2.47
N ASN A 82 -9.17 -6.83 3.35
CA ASN A 82 -10.08 -5.73 3.64
C ASN A 82 -9.77 -5.02 4.96
N ALA A 83 -10.30 -5.52 6.08
CA ALA A 83 -10.20 -4.93 7.40
C ALA A 83 -9.03 -5.54 8.20
N ASN A 84 -7.82 -5.34 7.74
CA ASN A 84 -6.61 -5.79 8.40
C ASN A 84 -5.83 -4.60 8.95
N GLU A 85 -5.74 -4.47 10.28
CA GLU A 85 -5.01 -3.37 10.92
C GLU A 85 -3.52 -3.31 10.55
N ARG A 86 -2.92 -4.44 10.12
CA ARG A 86 -1.52 -4.52 9.69
C ARG A 86 -1.30 -4.04 8.25
N ASN A 87 -2.38 -3.76 7.53
CA ASN A 87 -2.36 -3.30 6.14
C ASN A 87 -2.97 -1.91 5.96
N LEU A 88 -3.29 -1.21 7.04
CA LEU A 88 -3.96 0.09 6.99
C LEU A 88 -3.16 1.15 7.74
N ILE A 89 -2.84 2.23 7.05
CA ILE A 89 -2.18 3.40 7.62
C ILE A 89 -3.03 4.66 7.45
N THR A 90 -2.74 5.68 8.25
CA THR A 90 -3.28 7.02 8.04
C THR A 90 -2.60 7.66 6.86
N GLY A 91 -3.27 7.68 5.72
CA GLY A 91 -2.75 8.25 4.47
C GLY A 91 -3.59 9.41 3.98
N THR A 92 -2.95 10.44 3.44
CA THR A 92 -3.69 11.53 2.81
C THR A 92 -4.46 11.03 1.59
N ARG A 93 -5.56 11.71 1.26
CA ARG A 93 -6.32 11.43 0.03
C ARG A 93 -5.41 11.53 -1.20
N TYR A 94 -4.52 12.52 -1.23
CA TYR A 94 -3.57 12.72 -2.31
C TYR A 94 -2.57 11.58 -2.45
N MET A 95 -1.93 11.15 -1.35
CA MET A 95 -1.03 9.98 -1.40
C MET A 95 -1.76 8.73 -1.88
N ASN A 96 -2.96 8.48 -1.35
CA ASN A 96 -3.70 7.25 -1.66
C ASN A 96 -4.13 7.18 -3.13
N VAL A 97 -4.66 8.27 -3.69
CA VAL A 97 -5.31 8.28 -5.01
C VAL A 97 -4.37 8.76 -6.12
N ASP A 98 -3.66 9.85 -5.89
CA ASP A 98 -2.77 10.41 -6.93
C ASP A 98 -1.36 9.81 -6.85
N GLY A 99 -0.93 9.38 -5.67
CA GLY A 99 0.40 8.80 -5.45
C GLY A 99 0.46 7.30 -5.64
N MET A 100 -0.28 6.54 -4.85
CA MET A 100 -0.16 5.07 -4.81
C MET A 100 -0.99 4.36 -5.89
N LEU A 101 -2.24 4.77 -6.12
CA LEU A 101 -3.19 4.08 -7.00
C LEU A 101 -2.65 3.84 -8.42
N PRO A 102 -1.96 4.77 -9.09
CA PRO A 102 -1.40 4.51 -10.43
C PRO A 102 -0.45 3.31 -10.48
N PHE A 103 0.37 3.12 -9.45
CA PHE A 103 1.28 1.97 -9.35
C PHE A 103 0.55 0.68 -9.00
N GLU A 104 -0.48 0.75 -8.15
CA GLU A 104 -1.35 -0.39 -7.86
C GLU A 104 -2.09 -0.85 -9.12
N ASP A 105 -2.61 0.08 -9.92
CA ASP A 105 -3.28 -0.19 -11.18
C ASP A 105 -2.33 -0.85 -12.19
N GLU A 106 -1.08 -0.40 -12.29
CA GLU A 106 -0.07 -1.01 -13.16
C GLU A 106 0.13 -2.49 -12.82
N VAL A 107 0.25 -2.82 -11.53
CA VAL A 107 0.38 -4.21 -11.07
C VAL A 107 -0.88 -5.00 -11.38
N ALA A 108 -2.07 -4.46 -11.06
CA ALA A 108 -3.33 -5.15 -11.30
C ALA A 108 -3.59 -5.42 -12.78
N ASP A 109 -3.35 -4.46 -13.64
CA ASP A 109 -3.55 -4.58 -15.08
C ASP A 109 -2.62 -5.64 -15.67
N TYR A 110 -1.34 -5.62 -15.30
CA TYR A 110 -0.37 -6.62 -15.76
C TYR A 110 -0.79 -8.05 -15.36
N VAL A 111 -1.19 -8.28 -14.11
CA VAL A 111 -1.62 -9.60 -13.64
C VAL A 111 -2.86 -10.07 -14.40
N LYS A 112 -3.86 -9.20 -14.61
CA LYS A 112 -5.09 -9.53 -15.35
C LYS A 112 -4.86 -9.81 -16.82
N GLU A 113 -3.90 -9.12 -17.44
CA GLU A 113 -3.60 -9.28 -18.87
C GLU A 113 -2.74 -10.51 -19.16
N THR A 114 -1.89 -10.92 -18.24
CA THR A 114 -0.87 -11.95 -18.48
C THR A 114 -1.05 -13.23 -17.68
N ASP A 115 -1.84 -13.20 -16.60
CA ASP A 115 -1.94 -14.27 -15.58
C ASP A 115 -0.57 -14.59 -14.93
N ASN A 116 0.38 -13.67 -15.02
CA ASN A 116 1.69 -13.76 -14.38
C ASN A 116 1.66 -13.20 -12.96
N HIS A 117 2.77 -13.40 -12.23
CA HIS A 117 2.94 -12.95 -10.86
C HIS A 117 3.76 -11.67 -10.77
N VAL A 118 3.45 -10.85 -9.78
CA VAL A 118 4.23 -9.65 -9.44
C VAL A 118 4.60 -9.69 -7.96
N MET A 119 5.88 -9.78 -7.67
CA MET A 119 6.40 -9.55 -6.32
C MET A 119 6.21 -8.08 -5.98
N TYR A 120 5.42 -7.81 -4.95
CA TYR A 120 4.99 -6.46 -4.56
C TYR A 120 5.20 -6.24 -3.07
N ARG A 121 5.94 -5.18 -2.72
CA ARG A 121 6.25 -4.83 -1.35
C ARG A 121 6.01 -3.36 -1.10
N VAL A 122 5.31 -3.07 -0.02
CA VAL A 122 5.05 -1.69 0.43
C VAL A 122 5.56 -1.53 1.86
N THR A 123 6.45 -0.56 2.04
CA THR A 123 7.09 -0.27 3.31
C THR A 123 6.71 1.13 3.76
N PRO A 124 5.93 1.28 4.85
CA PRO A 124 5.67 2.60 5.42
C PRO A 124 6.96 3.15 6.06
N ILE A 125 7.18 4.44 5.92
CA ILE A 125 8.38 5.13 6.41
C ILE A 125 7.96 6.12 7.48
N TYR A 126 8.45 5.93 8.69
CA TYR A 126 8.21 6.81 9.84
C TYR A 126 9.48 7.55 10.22
N SER A 127 9.34 8.79 10.68
CA SER A 127 10.44 9.56 11.27
C SER A 127 10.39 9.39 12.79
N GLY A 128 11.43 8.82 13.39
CA GLY A 128 11.45 8.58 14.84
C GLY A 128 10.21 7.86 15.35
N ASP A 129 9.55 8.45 16.34
CA ASP A 129 8.33 7.92 16.97
C ASP A 129 7.02 8.46 16.36
N ASP A 130 7.09 9.11 15.22
CA ASP A 130 5.91 9.60 14.52
C ASP A 130 4.87 8.50 14.30
N LEU A 131 3.61 8.82 14.53
CA LEU A 131 2.49 7.88 14.40
C LEU A 131 1.93 7.83 12.97
N VAL A 132 2.17 8.87 12.18
CA VAL A 132 1.78 8.97 10.78
C VAL A 132 3.03 8.78 9.92
N ALA A 133 2.99 7.88 8.95
CA ALA A 133 4.09 7.68 8.03
C ALA A 133 4.36 8.93 7.20
N SER A 134 5.61 9.29 7.02
CA SER A 134 6.02 10.38 6.10
C SER A 134 5.78 10.02 4.63
N GLY A 135 5.66 8.75 4.35
CA GLY A 135 5.39 8.19 3.03
C GLY A 135 5.52 6.68 3.03
N VAL A 136 5.46 6.11 1.84
CA VAL A 136 5.67 4.69 1.61
C VAL A 136 6.71 4.46 0.52
N GLN A 137 7.47 3.39 0.63
CA GLN A 137 8.24 2.84 -0.48
C GLN A 137 7.42 1.73 -1.12
N MET A 138 7.22 1.80 -2.42
CA MET A 138 6.54 0.79 -3.20
C MET A 138 7.52 0.13 -4.16
N GLU A 139 7.65 -1.18 -4.10
CA GLU A 139 8.55 -1.96 -4.94
C GLU A 139 7.76 -3.07 -5.63
N ALA A 140 7.96 -3.23 -6.93
CA ALA A 140 7.34 -4.29 -7.71
C ALA A 140 8.31 -4.86 -8.73
N LYS A 141 8.17 -6.16 -8.99
CA LYS A 141 8.88 -6.86 -10.07
C LYS A 141 8.05 -8.05 -10.55
N SER A 142 7.72 -8.06 -11.83
CA SER A 142 7.07 -9.22 -12.46
C SER A 142 8.02 -10.42 -12.47
N VAL A 143 7.47 -11.61 -12.19
CA VAL A 143 8.26 -12.81 -11.91
C VAL A 143 8.67 -13.53 -13.18
N GLU A 144 7.71 -13.94 -14.02
CA GLU A 144 7.94 -14.84 -15.16
C GLU A 144 8.80 -14.21 -16.24
N ASP A 145 8.71 -12.90 -16.42
CA ASP A 145 9.47 -12.12 -17.41
C ASP A 145 10.64 -11.35 -16.83
N ASP A 146 11.01 -11.64 -15.57
CA ASP A 146 12.14 -11.02 -14.86
C ASP A 146 12.08 -9.48 -14.82
N GLY A 147 10.89 -8.94 -14.62
CA GLY A 147 10.64 -7.52 -14.51
C GLY A 147 10.44 -6.77 -15.82
N ALA A 148 10.34 -7.47 -16.95
CA ALA A 148 10.13 -6.81 -18.24
C ALA A 148 8.75 -6.13 -18.32
N GLY A 149 7.72 -6.72 -17.73
CA GLY A 149 6.37 -6.17 -17.73
C GLY A 149 6.15 -5.12 -16.65
N VAL A 150 6.58 -5.40 -15.41
CA VAL A 150 6.47 -4.47 -14.28
C VAL A 150 7.79 -4.46 -13.51
N THR A 151 8.38 -3.29 -13.36
CA THR A 151 9.50 -3.06 -12.44
C THR A 151 9.46 -1.62 -11.95
N PHE A 152 9.30 -1.41 -10.66
CA PHE A 152 9.48 -0.09 -10.05
C PHE A 152 9.97 -0.17 -8.61
N ASN A 153 10.60 0.89 -8.18
CA ASN A 153 10.96 1.17 -6.79
C ASN A 153 10.82 2.67 -6.58
N VAL A 154 9.72 3.07 -5.97
CA VAL A 154 9.33 4.47 -5.83
C VAL A 154 9.02 4.82 -4.39
N TYR A 155 9.17 6.10 -4.06
CA TYR A 155 8.75 6.67 -2.79
C TYR A 155 7.56 7.58 -3.05
N VAL A 156 6.48 7.37 -2.31
CA VAL A 156 5.26 8.19 -2.38
C VAL A 156 5.11 8.93 -1.05
N TYR A 157 5.12 10.26 -1.11
CA TYR A 157 5.03 11.10 0.09
C TYR A 157 3.60 11.20 0.62
N ASN A 158 3.48 11.13 1.94
CA ASN A 158 2.20 11.33 2.63
C ASN A 158 1.94 12.81 2.86
N VAL A 159 1.59 13.50 1.79
CA VAL A 159 1.33 14.93 1.75
C VAL A 159 -0.03 15.22 1.13
N GLN A 160 -0.53 16.42 1.35
CA GLN A 160 -1.74 16.93 0.70
C GLN A 160 -1.45 18.35 0.23
N PRO A 161 -1.67 18.69 -1.06
CA PRO A 161 -1.48 20.04 -1.55
C PRO A 161 -2.18 21.08 -0.69
N TYR A 162 -1.48 22.17 -0.36
CA TYR A 162 -1.95 23.29 0.45
C TYR A 162 -2.27 23.01 1.92
N ILE A 163 -2.00 21.80 2.42
CA ILE A 163 -2.24 21.43 3.82
C ILE A 163 -0.94 20.94 4.45
N VAL A 164 -0.62 21.49 5.64
CA VAL A 164 0.50 21.01 6.45
C VAL A 164 0.06 19.77 7.23
N ILE A 165 0.81 18.70 7.11
CA ILE A 165 0.55 17.43 7.78
C ILE A 165 1.31 17.40 9.10
N ASN A 166 0.63 17.04 10.17
CA ASN A 166 1.26 16.67 11.44
C ASN A 166 1.46 15.15 11.46
N TYR A 167 2.70 14.72 11.58
CA TYR A 167 3.07 13.30 11.59
C TYR A 167 3.18 12.69 13.00
N GLU A 168 3.17 13.54 14.06
CA GLU A 168 3.25 13.13 15.48
C GLU A 168 1.99 12.40 16.01
#